data_b3b9dd6067ffcc97d8551f8796748c64
#
_entry.id   b3b9dd6067ffcc97d8551f8796748c64
#
_cell.length_a   1.000
_cell.length_b   1.000
_cell.length_c   1.000
_cell.angle_alpha   90.00
_cell.angle_beta   90.00
_cell.angle_gamma   90.00
#
_symmetry.space_group_name_H-M   'P 1'
#
loop_
_entity.id
_entity.type
_entity.pdbx_description
1 polymer ?
#
loop_
_entity_poly.entity_id
_entity_poly.type
_entity_poly.pdbx_seq_one_letter_code
_entity_poly.pdbx_strand_id
1 'polypeptide(L)'
;ITTDKVYENKEKNIHYKETDTLGGYDPYSASKACTELVVSSFRNSFFHPDQYATHKKAIASARAGNVIGGGDYSEDRIVPDIVRSLRNDKEIDI
;
A
#
# COMPACT_ATOMS: atom_id res chain seq x y z
N ILE A 1 -2.30 4.55 -5.46
CA ILE A 1 -1.66 4.21 -4.16
C ILE A 1 -2.02 2.78 -3.79
N THR A 2 -1.04 1.97 -3.45
CA THR A 2 -1.19 0.62 -2.94
C THR A 2 -0.51 0.48 -1.57
N THR A 3 -0.03 -0.68 -1.23
CA THR A 3 0.52 -0.99 0.11
C THR A 3 1.83 -1.78 0.00
N ASP A 4 2.63 -1.73 1.03
CA ASP A 4 3.80 -2.59 1.21
C ASP A 4 3.44 -4.08 1.32
N LYS A 5 2.18 -4.40 1.67
CA LYS A 5 1.68 -5.79 1.79
C LYS A 5 1.48 -6.48 0.43
N VAL A 6 1.75 -5.81 -0.68
CA VAL A 6 1.71 -6.42 -2.02
C VAL A 6 2.87 -7.37 -2.29
N TYR A 7 3.95 -7.29 -1.52
CA TYR A 7 5.09 -8.17 -1.68
C TYR A 7 4.80 -9.59 -1.19
N GLU A 8 5.44 -10.56 -1.85
CA GLU A 8 5.49 -11.93 -1.34
C GLU A 8 6.22 -11.93 0.01
N ASN A 9 5.52 -12.25 1.10
CA ASN A 9 6.14 -12.32 2.42
C ASN A 9 7.00 -13.59 2.55
N LYS A 10 8.29 -13.41 2.60
CA LYS A 10 9.28 -14.49 2.76
C LYS A 10 9.68 -14.72 4.21
N GLU A 11 9.04 -14.03 5.17
CA GLU A 11 9.33 -14.11 6.61
C GLU A 11 10.83 -13.98 6.94
N LYS A 12 11.53 -13.18 6.15
CA LYS A 12 12.95 -12.89 6.32
C LYS A 12 13.13 -11.42 6.66
N ASN A 13 14.14 -11.13 7.46
CA ASN A 13 14.52 -9.74 7.74
C ASN A 13 15.25 -9.15 6.53
N ILE A 14 14.48 -8.77 5.51
CA ILE A 14 14.97 -8.18 4.26
C ILE A 14 14.29 -6.86 4.00
N HIS A 15 14.99 -5.98 3.30
CA HIS A 15 14.40 -4.76 2.75
C HIS A 15 13.85 -5.05 1.36
N TYR A 16 12.54 -4.87 1.18
CA TYR A 16 11.90 -5.04 -0.13
C TYR A 16 12.23 -3.89 -1.06
N LYS A 17 12.32 -4.21 -2.35
CA LYS A 17 12.50 -3.27 -3.46
C LYS A 17 11.31 -3.34 -4.40
N GLU A 18 11.13 -2.31 -5.19
CA GLU A 18 10.01 -2.21 -6.14
C GLU A 18 9.98 -3.33 -7.18
N THR A 19 11.14 -3.96 -7.42
CA THR A 19 11.31 -5.09 -8.37
C THR A 19 11.05 -6.45 -7.75
N ASP A 20 10.83 -6.52 -6.43
CA ASP A 20 10.59 -7.79 -5.76
C ASP A 20 9.22 -8.37 -6.11
N THR A 21 9.12 -9.68 -5.98
CA THR A 21 7.94 -10.44 -6.37
C THR A 21 6.70 -9.96 -5.62
N LEU A 22 5.64 -9.71 -6.39
CA LEU A 22 4.32 -9.47 -5.83
C LEU A 22 3.72 -10.79 -5.35
N GLY A 23 3.04 -10.72 -4.21
CA GLY A 23 2.33 -11.84 -3.61
C GLY A 23 0.96 -11.39 -3.12
N GLY A 24 0.48 -12.04 -2.08
CA GLY A 24 -0.79 -11.71 -1.42
C GLY A 24 -1.26 -12.89 -0.62
N TYR A 25 -0.90 -12.90 0.66
CA TYR A 25 -1.28 -13.99 1.55
C TYR A 25 -2.77 -13.94 1.90
N ASP A 26 -3.31 -12.75 2.07
CA ASP A 26 -4.70 -12.50 2.41
C ASP A 26 -5.43 -11.77 1.27
N PRO A 27 -6.79 -11.75 1.28
CA PRO A 27 -7.58 -11.11 0.22
C PRO A 27 -7.28 -9.63 0.00
N TYR A 28 -6.95 -8.88 1.06
CA TYR A 28 -6.56 -7.48 0.94
C TYR A 28 -5.24 -7.34 0.19
N SER A 29 -4.21 -8.03 0.64
CA SER A 29 -2.88 -8.02 0.01
C SER A 29 -2.95 -8.47 -1.45
N ALA A 30 -3.69 -9.55 -1.72
CA ALA A 30 -3.93 -10.05 -3.06
C ALA A 30 -4.63 -9.01 -3.95
N SER A 31 -5.67 -8.35 -3.46
CA SER A 31 -6.40 -7.33 -4.22
C SER A 31 -5.50 -6.14 -4.59
N LYS A 32 -4.62 -5.73 -3.68
CA LYS A 32 -3.67 -4.65 -3.91
C LYS A 32 -2.55 -5.05 -4.88
N ALA A 33 -2.07 -6.29 -4.82
CA ALA A 33 -1.13 -6.83 -5.81
C ALA A 33 -1.76 -6.90 -7.20
N CYS A 34 -3.01 -7.33 -7.31
CA CYS A 34 -3.77 -7.29 -8.57
C CYS A 34 -3.91 -5.85 -9.10
N THR A 35 -4.13 -4.86 -8.24
CA THR A 35 -4.16 -3.46 -8.64
C THR A 35 -2.83 -3.02 -9.29
N GLU A 36 -1.70 -3.43 -8.75
CA GLU A 36 -0.38 -3.16 -9.32
C GLU A 36 -0.24 -3.75 -10.73
N LEU A 37 -0.68 -4.99 -10.92
CA LEU A 37 -0.66 -5.66 -12.23
C LEU A 37 -1.53 -4.93 -13.25
N VAL A 38 -2.75 -4.53 -12.85
CA VAL A 38 -3.66 -3.77 -13.71
C VAL A 38 -3.05 -2.43 -14.10
N VAL A 39 -2.54 -1.65 -13.14
CA VAL A 39 -1.89 -0.36 -13.42
C VAL A 39 -0.70 -0.53 -14.36
N SER A 40 0.13 -1.55 -14.14
CA SER A 40 1.27 -1.85 -15.01
C SER A 40 0.82 -2.18 -16.43
N SER A 41 -0.23 -3.01 -16.58
CA SER A 41 -0.80 -3.37 -17.88
C SER A 41 -1.32 -2.15 -18.63
N PHE A 42 -2.10 -1.30 -17.98
CA PHE A 42 -2.63 -0.07 -18.59
C PHE A 42 -1.51 0.90 -18.97
N ARG A 43 -0.52 1.07 -18.09
CA ARG A 43 0.65 1.93 -18.39
C ARG A 43 1.38 1.45 -19.64
N ASN A 44 1.65 0.15 -19.73
CA ASN A 44 2.39 -0.41 -20.85
C ASN A 44 1.59 -0.38 -22.17
N SER A 45 0.27 -0.55 -22.09
CA SER A 45 -0.60 -0.64 -23.28
C SER A 45 -1.04 0.73 -23.82
N PHE A 46 -1.32 1.71 -22.93
CA PHE A 46 -1.96 2.95 -23.34
C PHE A 46 -1.14 4.21 -22.98
N PHE A 47 -0.20 4.10 -22.02
CA PHE A 47 0.54 5.23 -21.48
C PHE A 47 2.02 4.92 -21.36
N HIS A 48 2.56 4.21 -22.37
CA HIS A 48 3.97 3.80 -22.34
C HIS A 48 4.90 5.01 -22.21
N PRO A 49 5.90 5.00 -21.32
CA PRO A 49 6.79 6.12 -21.07
C PRO A 49 7.46 6.68 -22.34
N ASP A 50 7.82 5.80 -23.28
CA ASP A 50 8.46 6.19 -24.56
C ASP A 50 7.53 7.01 -25.47
N GLN A 51 6.21 6.94 -25.22
CA GLN A 51 5.19 7.70 -25.96
C GLN A 51 4.67 8.91 -25.18
N TYR A 52 5.40 9.33 -24.14
CA TYR A 52 5.00 10.47 -23.32
C TYR A 52 4.75 11.73 -24.14
N ALA A 53 5.56 11.97 -25.19
CA ALA A 53 5.38 13.12 -26.07
C ALA A 53 4.00 13.18 -26.72
N THR A 54 3.35 12.03 -26.93
CA THR A 54 2.03 11.91 -27.56
C THR A 54 0.90 12.07 -26.55
N HIS A 55 0.91 11.29 -25.47
CA HIS A 55 -0.23 11.26 -24.53
C HIS A 55 -0.09 12.22 -23.34
N LYS A 56 1.12 12.73 -23.05
CA LYS A 56 1.43 13.70 -21.98
C LYS A 56 0.99 13.25 -20.56
N LYS A 57 0.94 11.94 -20.31
CA LYS A 57 0.54 11.36 -19.03
C LYS A 57 1.64 10.51 -18.43
N ALA A 58 2.02 10.80 -17.18
CA ALA A 58 2.92 9.99 -16.39
C ALA A 58 2.10 9.20 -15.36
N ILE A 59 2.25 7.87 -15.37
CA ILE A 59 1.52 6.98 -14.46
C ILE A 59 2.52 6.18 -13.65
N ALA A 60 2.36 6.21 -12.33
CA ALA A 60 3.17 5.45 -11.40
C ALA A 60 2.30 4.87 -10.28
N SER A 61 2.70 3.72 -9.73
CA SER A 61 2.20 3.19 -8.47
C SER A 61 3.10 3.67 -7.34
N ALA A 62 2.49 3.98 -6.21
CA ALA A 62 3.22 4.24 -4.97
C ALA A 62 2.73 3.26 -3.90
N ARG A 63 3.66 2.54 -3.28
CA ARG A 63 3.41 1.60 -2.19
C ARG A 63 3.68 2.30 -0.87
N ALA A 64 2.70 2.30 0.02
CA ALA A 64 2.83 2.90 1.34
C ALA A 64 2.75 1.81 2.41
N GLY A 65 3.49 1.99 3.51
CA GLY A 65 3.26 1.25 4.75
C GLY A 65 2.01 1.74 5.46
N ASN A 66 1.97 1.61 6.78
CA ASN A 66 0.85 2.13 7.56
C ASN A 66 0.80 3.66 7.46
N VAL A 67 -0.36 4.17 7.11
CA VAL A 67 -0.61 5.60 6.98
C VAL A 67 -1.27 6.11 8.24
N ILE A 68 -0.75 7.22 8.76
CA ILE A 68 -1.32 7.94 9.90
C ILE A 68 -1.65 9.37 9.50
N GLY A 69 -2.70 9.93 10.11
CA GLY A 69 -3.09 11.30 9.83
C GLY A 69 -4.02 11.86 10.90
N GLY A 70 -4.05 13.18 11.01
CA GLY A 70 -5.01 13.86 11.88
C GLY A 70 -6.44 13.63 11.43
N GLY A 71 -7.36 13.47 12.39
CA GLY A 71 -8.77 13.23 12.11
C GLY A 71 -9.15 11.79 11.77
N ASP A 72 -8.24 10.85 11.90
CA ASP A 72 -8.53 9.42 11.80
C ASP A 72 -9.10 8.92 13.13
N TYR A 73 -10.34 8.45 13.09
CA TYR A 73 -11.08 7.88 14.24
C TYR A 73 -11.47 6.42 14.00
N SER A 74 -10.88 5.76 13.01
CA SER A 74 -11.18 4.38 12.66
C SER A 74 -10.91 3.45 13.84
N GLU A 75 -11.75 2.44 14.00
CA GLU A 75 -11.55 1.35 14.94
C GLU A 75 -10.54 0.35 14.39
N ASP A 76 -9.93 -0.44 15.26
CA ASP A 76 -8.91 -1.45 14.94
C ASP A 76 -7.70 -0.85 14.18
N ARG A 77 -7.34 0.38 14.55
CA ARG A 77 -6.15 1.08 14.05
C ARG A 77 -5.27 1.51 15.21
N ILE A 78 -4.02 1.08 15.20
CA ILE A 78 -3.11 1.21 16.33
C ILE A 78 -3.00 2.67 16.85
N VAL A 79 -2.82 3.65 16.01
CA VAL A 79 -2.66 5.05 16.45
C VAL A 79 -3.97 5.66 16.95
N PRO A 80 -5.12 5.57 16.22
CA PRO A 80 -6.41 5.98 16.76
C PRO A 80 -6.79 5.29 18.06
N ASP A 81 -6.52 3.99 18.19
CA ASP A 81 -6.85 3.23 19.40
C ASP A 81 -5.99 3.66 20.60
N ILE A 82 -4.70 3.87 20.40
CA ILE A 82 -3.80 4.44 21.41
C ILE A 82 -4.32 5.83 21.88
N VAL A 83 -4.62 6.71 20.95
CA VAL A 83 -5.13 8.06 21.27
C VAL A 83 -6.46 7.98 22.03
N ARG A 84 -7.35 7.07 21.62
CA ARG A 84 -8.65 6.83 22.27
C ARG A 84 -8.49 6.33 23.71
N SER A 85 -7.61 5.35 23.91
CA SER A 85 -7.31 4.79 25.23
C SER A 85 -6.71 5.83 26.17
N LEU A 86 -5.72 6.58 25.71
CA LEU A 86 -5.11 7.66 26.49
C LEU A 86 -6.11 8.76 26.89
N ARG A 87 -7.01 9.14 25.99
CA ARG A 87 -8.06 10.15 26.27
C ARG A 87 -9.07 9.69 27.32
N ASN A 88 -9.30 8.39 27.40
CA ASN A 88 -10.28 7.80 28.32
C ASN A 88 -9.65 7.16 29.56
N ASP A 89 -8.35 7.37 29.77
CA ASP A 89 -7.58 6.80 30.88
C ASP A 89 -7.74 5.28 30.99
N LYS A 90 -7.70 4.61 29.83
CA LYS A 90 -7.82 3.16 29.68
C LYS A 90 -6.48 2.55 29.31
N GLU A 91 -6.31 1.29 29.67
CA GLU A 91 -5.19 0.49 29.17
C GLU A 91 -5.21 0.39 27.65
N ILE A 92 -4.01 0.36 27.06
CA ILE A 92 -3.84 0.16 25.62
C ILE A 92 -3.73 -1.34 25.38
N ASP A 93 -4.76 -1.90 24.78
CA ASP A 93 -4.77 -3.28 24.32
C ASP A 93 -4.28 -3.34 22.87
N ILE A 94 -3.19 -4.08 22.63
CA ILE A 94 -2.54 -4.18 21.32
C ILE A 94 -2.38 -5.65 20.95
#